data_689bfa6522a721d5729dadf5065e2b34
#
_entry.id   689bfa6522a721d5729dadf5065e2b34
#
_cell.length_a   1.000
_cell.length_b   1.000
_cell.length_c   1.000
_cell.angle_alpha   90.00
_cell.angle_beta   90.00
_cell.angle_gamma   90.00
#
_symmetry.space_group_name_H-M   'P 1'
#
loop_
_entity.id
_entity.type
_entity.pdbx_description
1 polymer ?
#
loop_
_entity_poly.entity_id
_entity_poly.type
_entity_poly.pdbx_seq_one_letter_code
_entity_poly.pdbx_strand_id
1 'polypeptide(L)'
;MSEWKKAVAQVASSVEDHYDQLKLRLRQKLGIGPVHILTYLGYGTQSTLIARGRAVADHDVTPATDNDTVWRNLLNMYRRFHTHEIPFAQVRARFGALEQTVEANEEGFFEARFELDEPLADGTLWHEVALELVDYADQAGAQAAASVLVPPARAQFGVISDLDDTVLRTDVLNLVKMARNTFLRNARTRLPFAGVAEFYRALQRGTQGTFNPIFYISNSPWNLYDLLVDFFEVRHIPLGPMFLTDLGLTDEYFLRREPVEHKVEHIETLLDTYPTLPFILIGDSGEADPEIYHRTVLEHPGRILAVYIRDVTPGARDAELAALCRDVEQAGSEMHLIADTTAAALVAVERGFILPTTLSAIAEETDEDKRAPDGLEAVLDTLSSDSPDISS
;
A
#
# COMPACT_ATOMS: atom_id res chain seq x y z
N MET A 1 24.43 -9.38 -47.32
CA MET A 1 24.06 -8.46 -46.23
C MET A 1 24.91 -7.22 -46.34
N SER A 2 24.33 -6.04 -46.47
CA SER A 2 25.04 -4.80 -46.77
C SER A 2 25.95 -4.36 -45.60
N GLU A 3 27.10 -3.79 -45.90
CA GLU A 3 28.09 -3.34 -44.92
C GLU A 3 27.55 -2.37 -43.86
N TRP A 4 26.51 -1.60 -44.21
CA TRP A 4 25.87 -0.69 -43.25
C TRP A 4 25.12 -1.42 -42.11
N LYS A 5 24.56 -2.63 -42.37
CA LYS A 5 23.94 -3.45 -41.33
C LYS A 5 24.96 -4.00 -40.34
N LYS A 6 26.18 -4.27 -40.79
CA LYS A 6 27.29 -4.66 -39.92
C LYS A 6 27.78 -3.46 -39.07
N ALA A 7 27.84 -2.28 -39.68
CA ALA A 7 28.24 -1.06 -38.96
C ALA A 7 27.22 -0.66 -37.90
N VAL A 8 25.92 -0.76 -38.19
CA VAL A 8 24.83 -0.50 -37.18
C VAL A 8 24.85 -1.53 -36.06
N ALA A 9 25.06 -2.82 -36.36
CA ALA A 9 25.19 -3.87 -35.35
C ALA A 9 26.44 -3.66 -34.48
N GLN A 10 27.54 -3.19 -35.05
CA GLN A 10 28.77 -2.89 -34.32
C GLN A 10 28.67 -1.63 -33.45
N VAL A 11 27.90 -0.62 -33.86
CA VAL A 11 27.62 0.57 -33.06
C VAL A 11 26.64 0.22 -31.94
N ALA A 12 25.62 -0.60 -32.19
CA ALA A 12 24.68 -1.06 -31.16
C ALA A 12 25.41 -1.88 -30.08
N SER A 13 26.29 -2.84 -30.46
CA SER A 13 27.08 -3.61 -29.50
C SER A 13 28.07 -2.75 -28.70
N SER A 14 28.67 -1.73 -29.34
CA SER A 14 29.60 -0.83 -28.64
C SER A 14 28.87 0.12 -27.65
N VAL A 15 27.60 0.45 -27.89
CA VAL A 15 26.76 1.23 -26.95
C VAL A 15 26.32 0.35 -25.78
N GLU A 16 25.95 -0.90 -26.04
CA GLU A 16 25.66 -1.89 -24.99
C GLU A 16 26.91 -2.15 -24.12
N ASP A 17 28.08 -2.38 -24.74
CA ASP A 17 29.32 -2.60 -24.00
C ASP A 17 29.75 -1.38 -23.17
N HIS A 18 29.49 -0.15 -23.64
CA HIS A 18 29.77 1.08 -22.88
C HIS A 18 28.79 1.26 -21.73
N TYR A 19 27.52 0.91 -21.93
CA TYR A 19 26.49 0.96 -20.91
C TYR A 19 26.76 -0.07 -19.80
N ASP A 20 27.14 -1.29 -20.16
CA ASP A 20 27.52 -2.34 -19.20
C ASP A 20 28.83 -2.01 -18.46
N GLN A 21 29.81 -1.39 -19.13
CA GLN A 21 31.02 -0.90 -18.45
C GLN A 21 30.75 0.29 -17.52
N LEU A 22 29.79 1.14 -17.86
CA LEU A 22 29.35 2.24 -16.97
C LEU A 22 28.62 1.68 -15.75
N LYS A 23 27.72 0.71 -15.95
CA LYS A 23 27.07 -0.07 -14.89
C LYS A 23 28.10 -0.75 -13.97
N LEU A 24 29.09 -1.44 -14.53
CA LEU A 24 30.17 -2.09 -13.77
C LEU A 24 31.03 -1.10 -12.98
N ARG A 25 31.33 0.07 -13.52
CA ARG A 25 32.10 1.12 -12.83
C ARG A 25 31.29 1.81 -11.73
N LEU A 26 29.99 1.99 -11.91
CA LEU A 26 29.08 2.45 -10.88
C LEU A 26 28.94 1.42 -9.73
N ARG A 27 28.83 0.13 -10.07
CA ARG A 27 28.85 -0.98 -9.10
C ARG A 27 30.11 -0.97 -8.21
N GLN A 28 31.29 -0.80 -8.81
CA GLN A 28 32.59 -0.77 -8.09
C GLN A 28 32.77 0.48 -7.23
N LYS A 29 32.15 1.60 -7.59
CA LYS A 29 32.18 2.86 -6.81
C LYS A 29 31.20 2.91 -5.66
N LEU A 30 30.08 2.18 -5.73
CA LEU A 30 28.99 2.24 -4.74
C LEU A 30 29.12 1.21 -3.61
N GLY A 31 30.09 0.25 -3.71
CA GLY A 31 30.25 -0.79 -2.68
C GLY A 31 28.92 -1.49 -2.42
N ILE A 32 28.28 -2.04 -3.48
CA ILE A 32 26.94 -2.64 -3.38
C ILE A 32 27.02 -3.84 -2.44
N GLY A 33 26.37 -3.71 -1.28
CA GLY A 33 26.16 -4.79 -0.32
C GLY A 33 25.22 -5.90 -0.83
N PRO A 34 24.74 -6.80 0.05
CA PRO A 34 23.78 -7.81 -0.34
C PRO A 34 22.54 -7.19 -0.99
N VAL A 35 22.11 -7.75 -2.13
CA VAL A 35 20.92 -7.28 -2.84
C VAL A 35 19.67 -8.01 -2.39
N HIS A 36 18.52 -7.32 -2.43
CA HIS A 36 17.23 -7.88 -2.07
C HIS A 36 16.13 -7.40 -3.01
N ILE A 37 15.11 -8.23 -3.18
CA ILE A 37 13.83 -7.82 -3.74
C ILE A 37 12.87 -7.61 -2.57
N LEU A 38 12.41 -6.38 -2.39
CA LEU A 38 11.29 -6.08 -1.51
C LEU A 38 10.00 -6.28 -2.30
N THR A 39 9.18 -7.24 -1.88
CA THR A 39 7.90 -7.52 -2.53
C THR A 39 6.78 -6.76 -1.85
N TYR A 40 5.87 -6.23 -2.65
CA TYR A 40 4.63 -5.62 -2.20
C TYR A 40 3.45 -6.48 -2.59
N LEU A 41 2.34 -6.40 -1.85
CA LEU A 41 1.11 -7.08 -2.23
C LEU A 41 0.65 -6.59 -3.60
N GLY A 42 0.60 -7.50 -4.55
CA GLY A 42 0.10 -7.28 -5.89
C GLY A 42 -1.41 -7.46 -5.96
N TYR A 43 -1.98 -7.21 -7.11
CA TYR A 43 -3.41 -7.34 -7.38
C TYR A 43 -3.65 -7.84 -8.80
N GLY A 44 -4.86 -8.30 -9.07
CA GLY A 44 -5.19 -8.79 -10.40
C GLY A 44 -6.60 -9.32 -10.49
N THR A 45 -6.91 -9.85 -11.67
CA THR A 45 -8.17 -10.52 -11.99
C THR A 45 -7.90 -11.99 -12.31
N GLN A 46 -8.95 -12.75 -12.67
CA GLN A 46 -8.74 -14.13 -13.12
C GLN A 46 -7.90 -14.23 -14.40
N SER A 47 -7.78 -13.14 -15.18
CA SER A 47 -7.04 -13.12 -16.44
C SER A 47 -5.77 -12.26 -16.41
N THR A 48 -5.53 -11.50 -15.35
CA THR A 48 -4.38 -10.59 -15.26
C THR A 48 -3.78 -10.64 -13.87
N LEU A 49 -2.45 -10.76 -13.75
CA LEU A 49 -1.72 -10.65 -12.50
C LEU A 49 -0.74 -9.48 -12.56
N ILE A 50 -0.68 -8.70 -11.50
CA ILE A 50 0.22 -7.55 -11.36
C ILE A 50 1.05 -7.76 -10.10
N ALA A 51 2.31 -8.17 -10.28
CA ALA A 51 3.28 -8.33 -9.21
C ALA A 51 4.14 -7.08 -9.10
N ARG A 52 4.36 -6.60 -7.87
CA ARG A 52 5.07 -5.35 -7.60
C ARG A 52 6.19 -5.55 -6.59
N GLY A 53 7.24 -4.76 -6.72
CA GLY A 53 8.35 -4.80 -5.78
C GLY A 53 9.37 -3.70 -6.02
N ARG A 54 10.44 -3.75 -5.25
CA ARG A 54 11.56 -2.81 -5.33
C ARG A 54 12.89 -3.56 -5.21
N ALA A 55 13.81 -3.27 -6.10
CA ALA A 55 15.19 -3.80 -6.06
C ALA A 55 16.06 -2.87 -5.21
N VAL A 56 16.67 -3.42 -4.15
CA VAL A 56 17.47 -2.65 -3.19
C VAL A 56 18.76 -3.39 -2.83
N ALA A 57 19.77 -2.63 -2.38
CA ALA A 57 21.00 -3.17 -1.82
C ALA A 57 21.19 -2.68 -0.38
N ASP A 58 21.58 -3.57 0.52
CA ASP A 58 21.89 -3.20 1.91
C ASP A 58 23.21 -2.47 2.01
N HIS A 59 23.29 -1.51 2.91
CA HIS A 59 24.57 -1.11 3.51
C HIS A 59 24.94 -2.11 4.60
N ASP A 60 26.24 -2.41 4.75
CA ASP A 60 26.79 -3.27 5.82
C ASP A 60 26.27 -2.83 7.21
N VAL A 61 25.14 -3.38 7.63
CA VAL A 61 24.62 -3.24 8.99
C VAL A 61 24.67 -4.61 9.64
N THR A 62 25.49 -4.70 10.70
CA THR A 62 25.63 -5.93 11.51
C THR A 62 24.25 -6.43 11.97
N PRO A 63 23.93 -7.72 11.83
CA PRO A 63 22.64 -8.26 12.25
C PRO A 63 22.47 -8.08 13.77
N ALA A 64 21.40 -7.44 14.19
CA ALA A 64 21.02 -7.44 15.60
C ALA A 64 20.49 -8.83 15.96
N THR A 65 21.12 -9.45 16.95
CA THR A 65 20.70 -10.71 17.57
C THR A 65 19.77 -10.38 18.72
N ASP A 66 18.45 -10.24 18.48
CA ASP A 66 17.47 -10.37 19.56
C ASP A 66 16.06 -10.63 19.06
N ASN A 67 15.34 -11.43 19.86
CA ASN A 67 14.06 -12.08 19.61
C ASN A 67 12.83 -11.14 19.72
N ASP A 68 12.99 -9.82 19.65
CA ASP A 68 11.88 -8.88 19.82
C ASP A 68 11.34 -8.42 18.47
N THR A 69 10.08 -8.76 18.20
CA THR A 69 9.40 -8.53 16.91
C THR A 69 9.34 -7.03 16.58
N VAL A 70 9.09 -6.17 17.57
CA VAL A 70 8.99 -4.71 17.39
C VAL A 70 10.36 -4.10 17.03
N TRP A 71 11.45 -4.58 17.63
CA TRP A 71 12.81 -4.16 17.30
C TRP A 71 13.23 -4.60 15.90
N ARG A 72 12.83 -5.80 15.49
CA ARG A 72 13.10 -6.30 14.14
C ARG A 72 12.41 -5.44 13.07
N ASN A 73 11.20 -5.01 13.34
CA ASN A 73 10.41 -4.19 12.43
C ASN A 73 10.92 -2.75 12.37
N LEU A 74 11.31 -2.16 13.50
CA LEU A 74 12.02 -0.88 13.55
C LEU A 74 13.37 -0.93 12.82
N LEU A 75 14.09 -2.02 12.97
CA LEU A 75 15.37 -2.22 12.28
C LEU A 75 15.17 -2.42 10.77
N ASN A 76 14.13 -3.14 10.36
CA ASN A 76 13.78 -3.30 8.95
C ASN A 76 13.36 -1.96 8.33
N MET A 77 12.59 -1.15 9.06
CA MET A 77 12.24 0.20 8.64
C MET A 77 13.48 1.09 8.51
N TYR A 78 14.37 1.08 9.53
CA TYR A 78 15.64 1.81 9.47
C TYR A 78 16.49 1.35 8.27
N ARG A 79 16.58 0.05 8.02
CA ARG A 79 17.27 -0.52 6.86
C ARG A 79 16.66 -0.03 5.56
N ARG A 80 15.32 0.02 5.41
CA ARG A 80 14.65 0.52 4.20
C ARG A 80 14.91 2.00 3.93
N PHE A 81 15.12 2.82 4.97
CA PHE A 81 15.57 4.21 4.80
C PHE A 81 17.05 4.34 4.43
N HIS A 82 17.85 3.30 4.69
CA HIS A 82 19.30 3.28 4.42
C HIS A 82 19.70 2.29 3.32
N THR A 83 18.74 1.60 2.68
CA THR A 83 19.01 0.80 1.48
C THR A 83 19.26 1.73 0.30
N HIS A 84 20.24 1.39 -0.51
CA HIS A 84 20.40 2.02 -1.81
C HIS A 84 19.49 1.33 -2.81
N GLU A 85 18.75 2.12 -3.56
CA GLU A 85 17.99 1.64 -4.70
C GLU A 85 18.95 1.03 -5.73
N ILE A 86 18.47 0.02 -6.44
CA ILE A 86 19.17 -0.50 -7.64
C ILE A 86 18.42 0.03 -8.86
N PRO A 87 18.82 1.19 -9.38
CA PRO A 87 18.17 1.78 -10.54
C PRO A 87 18.26 0.85 -11.73
N PHE A 88 17.18 0.78 -12.51
CA PHE A 88 17.14 0.05 -13.78
C PHE A 88 17.49 -1.44 -13.66
N ALA A 89 17.28 -2.03 -12.47
CA ALA A 89 17.52 -3.45 -12.25
C ALA A 89 16.64 -4.30 -13.18
N GLN A 90 17.23 -5.33 -13.78
CA GLN A 90 16.49 -6.30 -14.59
C GLN A 90 15.90 -7.37 -13.68
N VAL A 91 14.57 -7.42 -13.61
CA VAL A 91 13.82 -8.36 -12.78
C VAL A 91 13.11 -9.37 -13.67
N ARG A 92 13.49 -10.63 -13.53
CA ARG A 92 12.78 -11.75 -14.15
C ARG A 92 11.61 -12.14 -13.26
N ALA A 93 10.40 -12.10 -13.81
CA ALA A 93 9.19 -12.52 -13.15
C ALA A 93 8.62 -13.76 -13.82
N ARG A 94 8.16 -14.74 -13.02
CA ARG A 94 7.59 -16.00 -13.50
C ARG A 94 6.29 -16.35 -12.81
N PHE A 95 5.31 -16.75 -13.61
CA PHE A 95 4.07 -17.33 -13.13
C PHE A 95 3.69 -18.56 -13.95
N GLY A 96 3.73 -19.74 -13.36
CA GLY A 96 3.54 -20.99 -14.08
C GLY A 96 4.56 -21.15 -15.22
N ALA A 97 4.09 -21.24 -16.46
CA ALA A 97 4.92 -21.31 -17.65
C ALA A 97 5.25 -19.92 -18.24
N LEU A 98 4.62 -18.87 -17.75
CA LEU A 98 4.85 -17.50 -18.23
C LEU A 98 6.10 -16.92 -17.58
N GLU A 99 6.93 -16.29 -18.40
CA GLU A 99 8.13 -15.60 -17.94
C GLU A 99 8.28 -14.28 -18.70
N GLN A 100 8.67 -13.24 -17.98
CA GLN A 100 9.05 -11.95 -18.56
C GLN A 100 10.17 -11.31 -17.75
N THR A 101 10.89 -10.40 -18.38
CA THR A 101 11.86 -9.54 -17.69
C THR A 101 11.38 -8.10 -17.79
N VAL A 102 11.31 -7.43 -16.65
CA VAL A 102 10.92 -6.02 -16.52
C VAL A 102 12.09 -5.22 -15.97
N GLU A 103 12.18 -3.96 -16.37
CA GLU A 103 13.19 -3.03 -15.86
C GLU A 103 12.61 -2.20 -14.73
N ALA A 104 13.32 -2.11 -13.61
CA ALA A 104 12.96 -1.21 -12.52
C ALA A 104 13.20 0.26 -12.91
N ASN A 105 12.46 1.19 -12.28
CA ASN A 105 12.67 2.62 -12.48
C ASN A 105 13.95 3.13 -11.78
N GLU A 106 14.18 4.46 -11.82
CA GLU A 106 15.33 5.11 -11.18
C GLU A 106 15.44 4.84 -9.67
N GLU A 107 14.32 4.56 -9.00
CA GLU A 107 14.21 4.30 -7.57
C GLU A 107 14.12 2.79 -7.26
N GLY A 108 14.32 1.93 -8.25
CA GLY A 108 14.32 0.49 -8.11
C GLY A 108 12.92 -0.16 -8.09
N PHE A 109 11.82 0.59 -8.24
CA PHE A 109 10.48 0.01 -8.31
C PHE A 109 10.22 -0.65 -9.64
N PHE A 110 9.51 -1.78 -9.59
CA PHE A 110 9.09 -2.50 -10.79
C PHE A 110 7.67 -3.06 -10.64
N GLU A 111 7.04 -3.24 -11.78
CA GLU A 111 5.76 -3.91 -11.92
C GLU A 111 5.87 -4.95 -13.03
N ALA A 112 5.49 -6.20 -12.75
CA ALA A 112 5.41 -7.28 -13.71
C ALA A 112 3.94 -7.67 -13.92
N ARG A 113 3.44 -7.44 -15.14
CA ARG A 113 2.06 -7.70 -15.53
C ARG A 113 1.97 -8.94 -16.40
N PHE A 114 1.18 -9.92 -15.99
CA PHE A 114 0.91 -11.14 -16.74
C PHE A 114 -0.54 -11.11 -17.25
N GLU A 115 -0.69 -11.27 -18.55
CA GLU A 115 -1.97 -11.59 -19.18
C GLU A 115 -2.05 -13.12 -19.35
N LEU A 116 -3.11 -13.71 -18.82
CA LEU A 116 -3.28 -15.16 -18.80
C LEU A 116 -4.16 -15.62 -19.95
N ASP A 117 -3.69 -16.59 -20.72
CA ASP A 117 -4.49 -17.19 -21.81
C ASP A 117 -5.71 -17.94 -21.26
N GLU A 118 -5.58 -18.57 -20.10
CA GLU A 118 -6.67 -19.25 -19.40
C GLU A 118 -6.92 -18.57 -18.04
N PRO A 119 -8.21 -18.23 -17.75
CA PRO A 119 -8.55 -17.62 -16.47
C PRO A 119 -8.18 -18.54 -15.29
N LEU A 120 -7.71 -17.93 -14.20
CA LEU A 120 -7.45 -18.64 -12.95
C LEU A 120 -8.74 -19.25 -12.39
N ALA A 121 -8.61 -20.43 -11.80
CA ALA A 121 -9.71 -21.08 -11.12
C ALA A 121 -10.19 -20.25 -9.92
N ASP A 122 -11.52 -20.10 -9.81
CA ASP A 122 -12.12 -19.42 -8.66
C ASP A 122 -11.86 -20.23 -7.36
N GLY A 123 -11.47 -19.55 -6.29
CA GLY A 123 -11.26 -20.16 -4.97
C GLY A 123 -9.88 -19.95 -4.35
N THR A 124 -8.86 -19.62 -5.13
CA THR A 124 -7.55 -19.21 -4.61
C THR A 124 -7.43 -17.69 -4.64
N LEU A 125 -7.30 -17.07 -3.47
CA LEU A 125 -7.24 -15.62 -3.35
C LEU A 125 -5.83 -15.06 -3.64
N TRP A 126 -4.79 -15.78 -3.21
CA TRP A 126 -3.42 -15.31 -3.30
C TRP A 126 -2.62 -16.23 -4.23
N HIS A 127 -1.97 -15.60 -5.20
CA HIS A 127 -1.11 -16.25 -6.17
C HIS A 127 0.31 -15.77 -6.03
N GLU A 128 1.29 -16.67 -6.13
CA GLU A 128 2.70 -16.34 -5.99
C GLU A 128 3.34 -16.15 -7.36
N VAL A 129 4.00 -15.00 -7.56
CA VAL A 129 4.86 -14.74 -8.71
C VAL A 129 6.30 -14.79 -8.24
N ALA A 130 7.08 -15.69 -8.83
CA ALA A 130 8.51 -15.81 -8.54
C ALA A 130 9.27 -14.65 -9.22
N LEU A 131 10.17 -14.02 -8.48
CA LEU A 131 10.96 -12.86 -8.89
C LEU A 131 12.46 -13.16 -8.73
N GLU A 132 13.27 -12.69 -9.66
CA GLU A 132 14.72 -12.84 -9.63
C GLU A 132 15.41 -11.61 -10.24
N LEU A 133 16.41 -11.05 -9.53
CA LEU A 133 17.30 -10.03 -10.07
C LEU A 133 18.30 -10.70 -11.01
N VAL A 134 18.14 -10.49 -12.33
CA VAL A 134 18.91 -11.19 -13.36
C VAL A 134 20.42 -10.98 -13.22
N ASP A 135 20.82 -9.74 -12.96
CA ASP A 135 22.22 -9.36 -12.83
C ASP A 135 22.89 -9.81 -11.52
N TYR A 136 22.12 -10.39 -10.59
CA TYR A 136 22.55 -10.76 -9.24
C TYR A 136 22.11 -12.18 -8.86
N ALA A 137 21.78 -13.02 -9.82
CA ALA A 137 21.21 -14.36 -9.61
C ALA A 137 22.01 -15.26 -8.64
N ASP A 138 23.31 -15.03 -8.50
CA ASP A 138 24.19 -15.77 -7.59
C ASP A 138 24.09 -15.33 -6.12
N GLN A 139 23.37 -14.25 -5.82
CA GLN A 139 23.22 -13.73 -4.46
C GLN A 139 21.95 -14.24 -3.79
N ALA A 140 22.04 -14.58 -2.52
CA ALA A 140 20.93 -15.16 -1.76
C ALA A 140 19.66 -14.29 -1.68
N GLY A 141 19.80 -12.97 -1.73
CA GLY A 141 18.67 -12.00 -1.71
C GLY A 141 18.06 -11.69 -3.06
N ALA A 142 18.65 -12.20 -4.17
CA ALA A 142 18.23 -11.90 -5.52
C ALA A 142 16.91 -12.58 -5.95
N GLN A 143 16.37 -13.47 -5.13
CA GLN A 143 15.12 -14.18 -5.39
C GLN A 143 14.09 -13.88 -4.31
N ALA A 144 12.83 -13.72 -4.74
CA ALA A 144 11.68 -13.49 -3.87
C ALA A 144 10.40 -14.04 -4.51
N ALA A 145 9.32 -14.12 -3.73
CA ALA A 145 7.98 -14.39 -4.22
C ALA A 145 7.05 -13.23 -3.87
N ALA A 146 6.38 -12.67 -4.86
CA ALA A 146 5.37 -11.64 -4.67
C ALA A 146 3.99 -12.29 -4.60
N SER A 147 3.22 -11.95 -3.56
CA SER A 147 1.83 -12.39 -3.40
C SER A 147 0.90 -11.43 -4.14
N VAL A 148 0.05 -11.97 -4.99
CA VAL A 148 -0.92 -11.23 -5.82
C VAL A 148 -2.34 -11.63 -5.41
N LEU A 149 -3.15 -10.65 -5.00
CA LEU A 149 -4.55 -10.83 -4.66
C LEU A 149 -5.39 -10.91 -5.93
N VAL A 150 -6.13 -12.01 -6.09
CA VAL A 150 -7.14 -12.17 -7.13
C VAL A 150 -8.49 -12.37 -6.44
N PRO A 151 -9.36 -11.36 -6.43
CA PRO A 151 -10.69 -11.50 -5.85
C PRO A 151 -11.51 -12.55 -6.61
N PRO A 152 -12.39 -13.29 -5.92
CA PRO A 152 -13.26 -14.25 -6.62
C PRO A 152 -14.22 -13.52 -7.58
N ALA A 153 -14.59 -14.17 -8.68
CA ALA A 153 -15.51 -13.60 -9.68
C ALA A 153 -16.88 -13.18 -9.09
N ARG A 154 -17.25 -13.76 -7.94
CA ARG A 154 -18.49 -13.48 -7.20
C ARG A 154 -18.32 -12.40 -6.12
N ALA A 155 -17.20 -11.69 -6.04
CA ALA A 155 -17.04 -10.56 -5.13
C ALA A 155 -18.18 -9.56 -5.37
N GLN A 156 -18.81 -9.08 -4.29
CA GLN A 156 -19.97 -8.19 -4.38
C GLN A 156 -19.54 -6.75 -4.68
N PHE A 157 -18.43 -6.34 -4.10
CA PHE A 157 -17.81 -5.02 -4.26
C PHE A 157 -16.34 -5.08 -3.84
N GLY A 158 -15.58 -4.06 -4.23
CA GLY A 158 -14.28 -3.75 -3.63
C GLY A 158 -14.41 -2.61 -2.64
N VAL A 159 -13.47 -2.49 -1.73
CA VAL A 159 -13.33 -1.33 -0.83
C VAL A 159 -12.03 -0.62 -1.17
N ILE A 160 -12.09 0.70 -1.34
CA ILE A 160 -10.90 1.56 -1.42
C ILE A 160 -10.91 2.44 -0.17
N SER A 161 -9.90 2.28 0.66
CA SER A 161 -9.75 3.03 1.90
C SER A 161 -8.54 3.93 1.86
N ASP A 162 -8.72 5.19 2.24
CA ASP A 162 -7.60 6.04 2.61
C ASP A 162 -6.91 5.53 3.87
N LEU A 163 -5.59 5.70 3.92
CA LEU A 163 -4.77 5.55 5.11
C LEU A 163 -4.17 6.91 5.41
N ASP A 164 -4.74 7.58 6.39
CA ASP A 164 -4.40 8.97 6.75
C ASP A 164 -2.90 9.22 6.89
N ASP A 165 -2.47 10.37 6.42
CA ASP A 165 -1.08 10.76 6.23
C ASP A 165 -0.72 12.04 7.00
N THR A 166 0.02 11.89 8.10
CA THR A 166 0.61 13.05 8.80
C THR A 166 2.08 12.85 9.19
N VAL A 167 2.89 12.07 8.43
CA VAL A 167 4.25 11.72 8.89
C VAL A 167 5.38 12.53 8.25
N LEU A 168 5.13 13.38 7.28
CA LEU A 168 6.19 13.83 6.38
C LEU A 168 6.59 15.30 6.52
N ARG A 169 7.23 15.68 7.62
CA ARG A 169 8.03 16.94 7.64
C ARG A 169 9.13 16.99 8.67
N THR A 170 9.99 15.98 8.83
CA THR A 170 11.21 16.16 9.66
C THR A 170 12.28 15.09 9.39
N ASP A 171 13.57 15.43 9.66
CA ASP A 171 14.78 14.59 9.54
C ASP A 171 14.58 13.09 9.80
N VAL A 172 15.21 12.23 8.99
CA VAL A 172 15.10 10.77 8.98
C VAL A 172 15.24 10.10 10.36
N LEU A 173 16.10 10.59 11.23
CA LEU A 173 16.26 10.09 12.62
C LEU A 173 15.08 10.47 13.52
N ASN A 174 14.43 11.58 13.23
CA ASN A 174 13.19 11.99 13.89
C ASN A 174 11.98 11.26 13.27
N LEU A 175 12.05 10.85 12.01
CA LEU A 175 11.01 10.05 11.34
C LEU A 175 10.82 8.69 12.01
N VAL A 176 11.88 7.98 12.38
CA VAL A 176 11.80 6.71 13.14
C VAL A 176 11.19 6.94 14.52
N LYS A 177 11.63 7.99 15.24
CA LYS A 177 11.03 8.37 16.53
C LYS A 177 9.63 8.92 16.38
N MET A 178 9.35 9.67 15.31
CA MET A 178 8.04 10.21 15.00
C MET A 178 7.10 9.13 14.47
N ALA A 179 7.53 8.25 13.58
CA ALA A 179 6.77 7.08 13.17
C ALA A 179 6.44 6.22 14.40
N ARG A 180 7.41 5.92 15.27
CA ARG A 180 7.15 5.25 16.55
C ARG A 180 6.16 6.03 17.42
N ASN A 181 6.40 7.29 17.67
CA ASN A 181 5.57 8.11 18.56
C ASN A 181 4.22 8.49 17.91
N THR A 182 4.18 8.66 16.61
CA THR A 182 2.98 9.08 15.88
C THR A 182 2.15 7.88 15.43
N PHE A 183 2.74 6.80 14.93
CA PHE A 183 2.02 5.57 14.63
C PHE A 183 1.56 4.86 15.91
N LEU A 184 2.38 4.82 16.94
CA LEU A 184 2.02 4.15 18.20
C LEU A 184 1.21 5.04 19.15
N ARG A 185 1.41 6.37 19.15
CA ARG A 185 0.58 7.31 19.94
C ARG A 185 -0.70 7.74 19.24
N ASN A 186 -0.68 7.89 17.91
CA ASN A 186 -1.83 8.33 17.12
C ASN A 186 -2.43 7.19 16.28
N ALA A 187 -2.13 5.93 16.58
CA ALA A 187 -2.80 4.77 15.97
C ALA A 187 -4.34 4.83 16.08
N ARG A 188 -4.85 5.71 16.94
CA ARG A 188 -6.28 6.01 17.09
C ARG A 188 -6.80 7.07 16.13
N THR A 189 -5.93 7.96 15.63
CA THR A 189 -6.33 9.09 14.79
C THR A 189 -6.06 8.85 13.31
N ARG A 190 -5.42 7.74 12.94
CA ARG A 190 -4.92 7.49 11.59
C ARG A 190 -5.69 6.45 10.79
N LEU A 191 -6.39 5.56 11.44
CA LEU A 191 -7.43 4.82 10.76
C LEU A 191 -8.69 5.68 10.77
N PRO A 192 -9.48 5.67 9.70
CA PRO A 192 -10.65 6.53 9.61
C PRO A 192 -11.57 6.38 10.81
N PHE A 193 -11.53 5.23 11.52
CA PHE A 193 -12.45 4.94 12.60
C PHE A 193 -11.85 4.07 13.72
N ALA A 194 -12.23 4.31 15.00
CA ALA A 194 -12.08 3.31 16.08
C ALA A 194 -12.99 2.12 15.77
N GLY A 195 -12.53 0.87 15.99
CA GLY A 195 -13.27 -0.35 15.64
C GLY A 195 -13.26 -0.67 14.14
N VAL A 196 -12.34 -0.09 13.40
CA VAL A 196 -12.26 -0.24 11.94
C VAL A 196 -11.93 -1.67 11.51
N ALA A 197 -11.20 -2.43 12.33
CA ALA A 197 -10.77 -3.77 11.95
C ALA A 197 -11.96 -4.72 11.81
N GLU A 198 -12.92 -4.74 12.76
CA GLU A 198 -14.13 -5.53 12.60
C GLU A 198 -15.04 -5.03 11.49
N PHE A 199 -15.14 -3.71 11.29
CA PHE A 199 -15.90 -3.16 10.19
C PHE A 199 -15.34 -3.58 8.83
N TYR A 200 -14.01 -3.51 8.64
CA TYR A 200 -13.37 -3.95 7.40
C TYR A 200 -13.47 -5.46 7.23
N ARG A 201 -13.32 -6.25 8.29
CA ARG A 201 -13.58 -7.70 8.24
C ARG A 201 -15.03 -8.02 7.86
N ALA A 202 -16.00 -7.23 8.33
CA ALA A 202 -17.40 -7.38 7.97
C ALA A 202 -17.62 -7.06 6.48
N LEU A 203 -17.07 -5.95 5.98
CA LEU A 203 -17.12 -5.58 4.55
C LEU A 203 -16.44 -6.65 3.69
N GLN A 204 -15.26 -7.14 4.10
CA GLN A 204 -14.54 -8.19 3.38
C GLN A 204 -15.35 -9.48 3.28
N ARG A 205 -16.07 -9.86 4.33
CA ARG A 205 -16.97 -11.03 4.33
C ARG A 205 -18.26 -10.82 3.55
N GLY A 206 -18.74 -9.58 3.48
CA GLY A 206 -20.02 -9.24 2.88
C GLY A 206 -21.19 -9.99 3.50
N THR A 207 -22.34 -9.99 2.82
CA THR A 207 -23.56 -10.68 3.29
C THR A 207 -23.64 -12.13 2.80
N GLN A 208 -22.90 -12.50 1.75
CA GLN A 208 -22.93 -13.83 1.15
C GLN A 208 -21.76 -14.72 1.58
N GLY A 209 -20.88 -14.24 2.47
CA GLY A 209 -19.66 -14.92 2.86
C GLY A 209 -18.65 -15.06 1.72
N THR A 210 -18.75 -14.19 0.72
CA THR A 210 -17.79 -14.09 -0.39
C THR A 210 -16.70 -13.09 -0.01
N PHE A 211 -15.46 -13.35 -0.46
CA PHE A 211 -14.38 -12.43 -0.21
C PHE A 211 -14.54 -11.16 -1.08
N ASN A 212 -14.65 -10.00 -0.44
CA ASN A 212 -14.61 -8.69 -1.07
C ASN A 212 -13.21 -8.10 -0.85
N PRO A 213 -12.48 -7.66 -1.89
CA PRO A 213 -11.14 -7.13 -1.74
C PRO A 213 -11.15 -5.75 -1.07
N ILE A 214 -10.10 -5.47 -0.30
CA ILE A 214 -9.83 -4.14 0.24
C ILE A 214 -8.50 -3.67 -0.31
N PHE A 215 -8.48 -2.44 -0.81
CA PHE A 215 -7.32 -1.73 -1.33
C PHE A 215 -7.09 -0.49 -0.48
N TYR A 216 -5.83 -0.14 -0.24
CA TYR A 216 -5.47 1.00 0.57
C TYR A 216 -4.68 2.00 -0.29
N ILE A 217 -5.07 3.26 -0.24
CA ILE A 217 -4.35 4.35 -0.91
C ILE A 217 -3.90 5.32 0.16
N SER A 218 -2.64 5.74 0.12
CA SER A 218 -2.09 6.70 1.09
C SER A 218 -0.99 7.53 0.45
N ASN A 219 -0.85 8.77 0.90
CA ASN A 219 0.28 9.62 0.57
C ASN A 219 1.54 9.23 1.36
N SER A 220 1.46 8.27 2.27
CA SER A 220 2.62 7.72 3.01
C SER A 220 3.64 7.08 2.06
N PRO A 221 4.95 7.20 2.35
CA PRO A 221 5.98 6.65 1.49
C PRO A 221 6.07 5.13 1.58
N TRP A 222 6.50 4.50 0.46
CA TRP A 222 6.77 3.07 0.38
C TRP A 222 7.75 2.56 1.45
N ASN A 223 8.60 3.42 1.97
CA ASN A 223 9.51 3.06 3.06
C ASN A 223 8.78 2.68 4.37
N LEU A 224 7.50 3.05 4.50
CA LEU A 224 6.66 2.69 5.65
C LEU A 224 5.85 1.40 5.44
N TYR A 225 5.96 0.75 4.28
CA TYR A 225 5.14 -0.41 3.92
C TYR A 225 5.16 -1.52 4.97
N ASP A 226 6.35 -1.95 5.44
CA ASP A 226 6.45 -3.01 6.46
C ASP A 226 5.81 -2.59 7.79
N LEU A 227 6.01 -1.33 8.20
CA LEU A 227 5.38 -0.82 9.41
C LEU A 227 3.86 -0.83 9.31
N LEU A 228 3.32 -0.49 8.13
CA LEU A 228 1.88 -0.56 7.86
C LEU A 228 1.38 -2.00 7.89
N VAL A 229 2.12 -2.94 7.28
CA VAL A 229 1.77 -4.38 7.31
C VAL A 229 1.78 -4.89 8.75
N ASP A 230 2.83 -4.64 9.51
CA ASP A 230 2.91 -5.04 10.93
C ASP A 230 1.79 -4.42 11.77
N PHE A 231 1.49 -3.15 11.54
CA PHE A 231 0.38 -2.48 12.19
C PHE A 231 -0.97 -3.14 11.88
N PHE A 232 -1.20 -3.51 10.62
CA PHE A 232 -2.42 -4.21 10.21
C PHE A 232 -2.54 -5.58 10.87
N GLU A 233 -1.43 -6.33 10.95
CA GLU A 233 -1.39 -7.63 11.63
C GLU A 233 -1.72 -7.50 13.12
N VAL A 234 -1.05 -6.58 13.83
CA VAL A 234 -1.26 -6.35 15.27
C VAL A 234 -2.69 -5.87 15.56
N ARG A 235 -3.26 -5.06 14.67
CA ARG A 235 -4.63 -4.52 14.82
C ARG A 235 -5.68 -5.39 14.17
N HIS A 236 -5.31 -6.54 13.62
CA HIS A 236 -6.22 -7.45 12.91
C HIS A 236 -7.00 -6.80 11.76
N ILE A 237 -6.42 -5.79 11.12
CA ILE A 237 -6.98 -5.15 9.94
C ILE A 237 -6.74 -6.06 8.74
N PRO A 238 -7.73 -6.29 7.88
CA PRO A 238 -7.54 -7.09 6.69
C PRO A 238 -6.39 -6.58 5.80
N LEU A 239 -5.43 -7.45 5.48
CA LEU A 239 -4.38 -7.11 4.52
C LEU A 239 -4.97 -6.99 3.11
N GLY A 240 -4.44 -6.02 2.37
CA GLY A 240 -4.78 -5.77 0.97
C GLY A 240 -3.68 -5.00 0.25
N PRO A 241 -3.72 -4.94 -1.08
CA PRO A 241 -2.78 -4.15 -1.85
C PRO A 241 -2.78 -2.68 -1.42
N MET A 242 -1.59 -2.13 -1.21
CA MET A 242 -1.39 -0.72 -0.83
C MET A 242 -0.82 0.06 -2.01
N PHE A 243 -1.24 1.30 -2.15
CA PHE A 243 -0.75 2.27 -3.11
C PHE A 243 -0.19 3.45 -2.31
N LEU A 244 1.13 3.49 -2.21
CA LEU A 244 1.88 4.44 -1.41
C LEU A 244 2.65 5.39 -2.32
N THR A 245 3.06 6.53 -1.78
CA THR A 245 3.78 7.56 -2.54
C THR A 245 5.27 7.24 -2.63
N ASP A 246 5.85 7.57 -3.76
CA ASP A 246 7.28 7.52 -3.96
C ASP A 246 7.90 8.82 -3.44
N LEU A 247 8.72 8.71 -2.39
CA LEU A 247 9.50 9.82 -1.86
C LEU A 247 10.86 9.81 -2.55
N GLY A 248 10.97 10.43 -3.71
CA GLY A 248 12.27 10.77 -4.27
C GLY A 248 13.09 11.61 -3.28
N LEU A 249 14.38 11.32 -3.14
CA LEU A 249 15.30 12.00 -2.22
C LEU A 249 15.57 13.48 -2.54
N THR A 250 14.85 14.07 -3.50
CA THR A 250 15.03 15.47 -3.90
C THR A 250 13.77 16.29 -3.61
N ASP A 251 13.96 17.43 -2.94
CA ASP A 251 12.89 18.42 -2.65
C ASP A 251 12.10 18.84 -3.91
N GLU A 252 12.67 18.66 -5.11
CA GLU A 252 11.99 18.95 -6.38
C GLU A 252 10.89 17.93 -6.74
N TYR A 253 10.94 16.70 -6.24
CA TYR A 253 9.94 15.67 -6.52
C TYR A 253 8.67 15.88 -5.66
N PHE A 254 8.82 16.40 -4.44
CA PHE A 254 7.70 16.80 -3.58
C PHE A 254 6.82 17.90 -4.20
N LEU A 255 7.37 18.67 -5.12
CA LEU A 255 6.68 19.77 -5.81
C LEU A 255 6.00 19.33 -7.12
N ARG A 256 6.18 18.08 -7.56
CA ARG A 256 5.74 17.64 -8.91
C ARG A 256 4.45 16.83 -8.96
N ARG A 257 4.03 16.17 -7.87
CA ARG A 257 2.72 15.49 -7.81
C ARG A 257 1.91 16.04 -6.66
N GLU A 258 0.76 16.60 -6.98
CA GLU A 258 -0.20 16.96 -5.93
C GLU A 258 -0.77 15.69 -5.29
N PRO A 259 -0.90 15.61 -3.95
CA PRO A 259 -1.46 14.46 -3.24
C PRO A 259 -2.81 13.99 -3.79
N VAL A 260 -3.61 14.93 -4.26
CA VAL A 260 -4.92 14.68 -4.89
C VAL A 260 -4.78 13.85 -6.18
N GLU A 261 -3.81 14.21 -7.05
CA GLU A 261 -3.61 13.50 -8.32
C GLU A 261 -3.17 12.06 -8.10
N HIS A 262 -2.35 11.79 -7.09
CA HIS A 262 -1.91 10.44 -6.71
C HIS A 262 -3.11 9.55 -6.34
N LYS A 263 -4.00 10.04 -5.44
CA LYS A 263 -5.20 9.28 -5.03
C LYS A 263 -6.11 9.02 -6.23
N VAL A 264 -6.36 10.03 -7.06
CA VAL A 264 -7.19 9.90 -8.27
C VAL A 264 -6.64 8.84 -9.21
N GLU A 265 -5.34 8.90 -9.56
CA GLU A 265 -4.70 7.95 -10.47
C GLU A 265 -4.84 6.49 -10.00
N HIS A 266 -4.69 6.24 -8.71
CA HIS A 266 -4.82 4.88 -8.17
C HIS A 266 -6.26 4.39 -8.08
N ILE A 267 -7.21 5.29 -7.80
CA ILE A 267 -8.64 4.95 -7.89
C ILE A 267 -9.00 4.57 -9.34
N GLU A 268 -8.59 5.37 -10.33
CA GLU A 268 -8.79 5.08 -11.75
C GLU A 268 -8.17 3.73 -12.15
N THR A 269 -6.92 3.48 -11.73
CA THR A 269 -6.23 2.21 -11.97
C THR A 269 -7.02 1.01 -11.45
N LEU A 270 -7.62 1.13 -10.26
CA LEU A 270 -8.44 0.06 -9.68
C LEU A 270 -9.78 -0.09 -10.43
N LEU A 271 -10.43 1.01 -10.80
CA LEU A 271 -11.66 0.99 -11.56
C LEU A 271 -11.47 0.36 -12.95
N ASP A 272 -10.33 0.62 -13.61
CA ASP A 272 -9.95 0.04 -14.89
C ASP A 272 -9.59 -1.44 -14.77
N THR A 273 -8.84 -1.81 -13.71
CA THR A 273 -8.46 -3.21 -13.47
C THR A 273 -9.67 -4.09 -13.20
N TYR A 274 -10.69 -3.56 -12.52
CA TYR A 274 -11.91 -4.28 -12.16
C TYR A 274 -13.16 -3.66 -12.80
N PRO A 275 -13.33 -3.73 -14.11
CA PRO A 275 -14.35 -2.96 -14.84
C PRO A 275 -15.80 -3.28 -14.46
N THR A 276 -16.06 -4.44 -13.87
CA THR A 276 -17.41 -4.88 -13.46
C THR A 276 -17.64 -4.87 -11.96
N LEU A 277 -16.58 -4.72 -11.15
CA LEU A 277 -16.68 -4.71 -9.69
C LEU A 277 -16.98 -3.27 -9.22
N PRO A 278 -18.12 -3.01 -8.57
CA PRO A 278 -18.38 -1.71 -7.97
C PRO A 278 -17.56 -1.56 -6.67
N PHE A 279 -17.42 -0.32 -6.20
CA PHE A 279 -16.58 -0.01 -5.03
C PHE A 279 -17.32 0.77 -3.96
N ILE A 280 -16.86 0.61 -2.72
CA ILE A 280 -17.15 1.46 -1.58
C ILE A 280 -15.88 2.26 -1.29
N LEU A 281 -16.00 3.59 -1.14
CA LEU A 281 -14.88 4.48 -0.83
C LEU A 281 -14.95 4.90 0.64
N ILE A 282 -13.82 4.91 1.34
CA ILE A 282 -13.72 5.27 2.75
C ILE A 282 -12.57 6.26 2.94
N GLY A 283 -12.84 7.40 3.56
CA GLY A 283 -11.86 8.44 3.82
C GLY A 283 -12.30 9.39 4.94
N ASP A 284 -11.68 10.56 5.05
CA ASP A 284 -12.01 11.54 6.07
C ASP A 284 -12.21 12.97 5.53
N SER A 285 -12.76 13.87 6.37
CA SER A 285 -13.04 15.25 6.00
C SER A 285 -11.85 16.20 6.20
N GLY A 286 -10.75 15.72 6.77
CA GLY A 286 -9.55 16.52 7.05
C GLY A 286 -8.67 16.72 5.83
N GLU A 287 -8.78 15.81 4.85
CA GLU A 287 -8.09 15.88 3.56
C GLU A 287 -9.05 16.19 2.41
N ALA A 288 -8.61 15.96 1.18
CA ALA A 288 -9.40 16.19 -0.04
C ALA A 288 -10.26 14.99 -0.46
N ASP A 289 -10.41 13.97 0.41
CA ASP A 289 -11.17 12.77 0.09
C ASP A 289 -12.62 13.05 -0.32
N PRO A 290 -13.36 13.95 0.34
CA PRO A 290 -14.72 14.26 -0.07
C PRO A 290 -14.80 14.76 -1.52
N GLU A 291 -13.87 15.63 -1.95
CA GLU A 291 -13.82 16.18 -3.30
C GLU A 291 -13.37 15.16 -4.32
N ILE A 292 -12.36 14.35 -3.98
CA ILE A 292 -11.86 13.26 -4.84
C ILE A 292 -12.97 12.25 -5.07
N TYR A 293 -13.63 11.80 -4.01
CA TYR A 293 -14.68 10.77 -4.12
C TYR A 293 -15.95 11.29 -4.79
N HIS A 294 -16.33 12.55 -4.54
CA HIS A 294 -17.40 13.22 -5.29
C HIS A 294 -17.08 13.22 -6.79
N ARG A 295 -15.89 13.65 -7.19
CA ARG A 295 -15.45 13.64 -8.58
C ARG A 295 -15.49 12.22 -9.17
N THR A 296 -14.97 11.23 -8.46
CA THR A 296 -14.97 9.81 -8.88
C THR A 296 -16.39 9.32 -9.14
N VAL A 297 -17.36 9.64 -8.26
CA VAL A 297 -18.76 9.26 -8.47
C VAL A 297 -19.35 9.87 -9.74
N LEU A 298 -19.07 11.15 -10.02
CA LEU A 298 -19.57 11.84 -11.20
C LEU A 298 -18.96 11.32 -12.51
N GLU A 299 -17.66 11.00 -12.49
CA GLU A 299 -16.93 10.51 -13.66
C GLU A 299 -17.20 9.02 -13.94
N HIS A 300 -17.61 8.23 -12.92
CA HIS A 300 -17.87 6.78 -13.04
C HIS A 300 -19.26 6.38 -12.54
N PRO A 301 -20.34 6.75 -13.24
CA PRO A 301 -21.71 6.46 -12.84
C PRO A 301 -21.96 4.97 -12.60
N GLY A 302 -22.50 4.64 -11.42
CA GLY A 302 -22.85 3.26 -11.05
C GLY A 302 -21.66 2.39 -10.60
N ARG A 303 -20.44 2.94 -10.58
CA ARG A 303 -19.24 2.21 -10.13
C ARG A 303 -18.97 2.36 -8.63
N ILE A 304 -19.49 3.40 -8.00
CA ILE A 304 -19.35 3.64 -6.56
C ILE A 304 -20.71 3.43 -5.91
N LEU A 305 -20.77 2.46 -4.98
CA LEU A 305 -22.00 2.09 -4.28
C LEU A 305 -22.28 3.03 -3.11
N ALA A 306 -21.24 3.41 -2.37
CA ALA A 306 -21.33 4.32 -1.25
C ALA A 306 -19.95 4.96 -0.97
N VAL A 307 -19.98 6.15 -0.39
CA VAL A 307 -18.82 6.87 0.12
C VAL A 307 -19.02 7.10 1.62
N TYR A 308 -18.06 6.69 2.44
CA TYR A 308 -18.04 6.95 3.89
C TYR A 308 -16.95 7.97 4.18
N ILE A 309 -17.35 9.13 4.69
CA ILE A 309 -16.43 10.21 5.09
C ILE A 309 -16.51 10.36 6.61
N ARG A 310 -15.42 10.09 7.30
CA ARG A 310 -15.29 10.42 8.72
C ARG A 310 -15.22 11.92 8.88
N ASP A 311 -16.11 12.48 9.67
CA ASP A 311 -16.08 13.89 10.03
C ASP A 311 -15.06 14.15 11.14
N VAL A 312 -13.86 14.58 10.76
CA VAL A 312 -12.77 14.98 11.68
C VAL A 312 -12.68 16.49 11.86
N THR A 313 -13.51 17.27 11.14
CA THR A 313 -13.56 18.73 11.16
C THR A 313 -14.98 19.27 11.41
N PRO A 314 -15.70 18.80 12.45
CA PRO A 314 -17.10 19.16 12.67
C PRO A 314 -17.31 20.68 12.73
N GLY A 315 -18.29 21.16 12.00
CA GLY A 315 -18.63 22.58 11.92
C GLY A 315 -17.79 23.42 10.94
N ALA A 316 -16.60 22.96 10.56
CA ALA A 316 -15.69 23.77 9.71
C ALA A 316 -16.09 23.76 8.24
N ARG A 317 -16.60 22.60 7.74
CA ARG A 317 -16.91 22.36 6.33
C ARG A 317 -18.33 21.85 6.08
N ASP A 318 -19.22 21.89 7.07
CA ASP A 318 -20.56 21.27 7.03
C ASP A 318 -21.36 21.66 5.79
N ALA A 319 -21.39 22.94 5.43
CA ALA A 319 -22.16 23.43 4.29
C ALA A 319 -21.60 22.93 2.95
N GLU A 320 -20.28 22.85 2.83
CA GLU A 320 -19.56 22.33 1.67
C GLU A 320 -19.81 20.82 1.54
N LEU A 321 -19.54 20.06 2.60
CA LEU A 321 -19.74 18.61 2.61
C LEU A 321 -21.19 18.23 2.33
N ALA A 322 -22.15 18.98 2.90
CA ALA A 322 -23.57 18.77 2.59
C ALA A 322 -23.93 19.04 1.12
N ALA A 323 -23.19 19.94 0.43
CA ALA A 323 -23.36 20.13 -1.00
C ALA A 323 -22.84 18.93 -1.79
N LEU A 324 -21.62 18.45 -1.49
CA LEU A 324 -21.04 17.27 -2.11
C LEU A 324 -21.94 16.02 -1.94
N CYS A 325 -22.47 15.79 -0.73
CA CYS A 325 -23.41 14.71 -0.45
C CYS A 325 -24.64 14.76 -1.37
N ARG A 326 -25.26 15.95 -1.56
CA ARG A 326 -26.42 16.10 -2.45
C ARG A 326 -26.09 15.84 -3.91
N ASP A 327 -24.92 16.28 -4.38
CA ASP A 327 -24.50 16.05 -5.74
C ASP A 327 -24.25 14.57 -6.02
N VAL A 328 -23.60 13.87 -5.05
CA VAL A 328 -23.39 12.42 -5.10
C VAL A 328 -24.74 11.66 -5.12
N GLU A 329 -25.71 12.09 -4.31
CA GLU A 329 -27.04 11.49 -4.29
C GLU A 329 -27.77 11.68 -5.64
N GLN A 330 -27.67 12.86 -6.25
CA GLN A 330 -28.23 13.11 -7.57
C GLN A 330 -27.56 12.27 -8.68
N ALA A 331 -26.28 11.92 -8.48
CA ALA A 331 -25.54 11.03 -9.38
C ALA A 331 -25.87 9.54 -9.19
N GLY A 332 -26.74 9.20 -8.23
CA GLY A 332 -27.20 7.82 -7.97
C GLY A 332 -26.28 6.98 -7.07
N SER A 333 -25.40 7.62 -6.31
CA SER A 333 -24.61 7.02 -5.23
C SER A 333 -24.97 7.70 -3.90
N GLU A 334 -24.21 7.42 -2.84
CA GLU A 334 -24.45 7.99 -1.53
C GLU A 334 -23.12 8.39 -0.87
N MET A 335 -23.10 9.56 -0.25
CA MET A 335 -21.98 10.02 0.56
C MET A 335 -22.49 10.29 1.98
N HIS A 336 -21.92 9.57 2.94
CA HIS A 336 -22.31 9.61 4.34
C HIS A 336 -21.22 10.25 5.19
N LEU A 337 -21.56 11.34 5.88
CA LEU A 337 -20.70 11.89 6.93
C LEU A 337 -20.88 11.06 8.20
N ILE A 338 -19.82 10.39 8.63
CA ILE A 338 -19.86 9.38 9.69
C ILE A 338 -19.09 9.85 10.91
N ALA A 339 -19.75 9.87 12.06
CA ALA A 339 -19.13 10.27 13.32
C ALA A 339 -18.21 9.18 13.88
N ASP A 340 -18.57 7.90 13.69
CA ASP A 340 -17.81 6.73 14.15
C ASP A 340 -18.13 5.47 13.35
N THR A 341 -17.38 4.40 13.62
CA THR A 341 -17.52 3.10 12.94
C THR A 341 -18.89 2.47 13.13
N THR A 342 -19.51 2.66 14.31
CA THR A 342 -20.85 2.11 14.57
C THR A 342 -21.89 2.74 13.66
N ALA A 343 -21.80 4.05 13.43
CA ALA A 343 -22.66 4.75 12.47
C ALA A 343 -22.43 4.26 11.04
N ALA A 344 -21.15 4.07 10.63
CA ALA A 344 -20.82 3.49 9.34
C ALA A 344 -21.39 2.08 9.17
N ALA A 345 -21.26 1.25 10.20
CA ALA A 345 -21.78 -0.13 10.20
C ALA A 345 -23.32 -0.19 10.08
N LEU A 346 -24.04 0.72 10.74
CA LEU A 346 -25.50 0.79 10.62
C LEU A 346 -25.93 1.08 9.19
N VAL A 347 -25.30 2.06 8.55
CA VAL A 347 -25.55 2.37 7.13
C VAL A 347 -25.21 1.17 6.24
N ALA A 348 -24.07 0.50 6.50
CA ALA A 348 -23.66 -0.67 5.72
C ALA A 348 -24.63 -1.85 5.87
N VAL A 349 -25.25 -2.03 7.04
CA VAL A 349 -26.34 -3.02 7.25
C VAL A 349 -27.59 -2.62 6.47
N GLU A 350 -28.02 -1.37 6.54
CA GLU A 350 -29.21 -0.88 5.81
C GLU A 350 -29.06 -1.05 4.29
N ARG A 351 -27.84 -0.90 3.78
CA ARG A 351 -27.50 -1.09 2.36
C ARG A 351 -27.22 -2.55 1.97
N GLY A 352 -27.21 -3.46 2.93
CA GLY A 352 -26.94 -4.88 2.69
C GLY A 352 -25.48 -5.19 2.33
N PHE A 353 -24.53 -4.35 2.74
CA PHE A 353 -23.10 -4.59 2.53
C PHE A 353 -22.55 -5.54 3.60
N ILE A 354 -23.07 -5.49 4.81
CA ILE A 354 -22.69 -6.37 5.93
C ILE A 354 -23.91 -6.97 6.60
N LEU A 355 -23.71 -8.06 7.36
CA LEU A 355 -24.79 -8.71 8.09
C LEU A 355 -25.11 -7.95 9.40
N PRO A 356 -26.39 -7.84 9.80
CA PRO A 356 -26.77 -7.23 11.08
C PRO A 356 -26.08 -7.88 12.30
N THR A 357 -25.75 -9.16 12.20
CA THR A 357 -25.06 -9.92 13.27
C THR A 357 -23.65 -9.44 13.57
N THR A 358 -23.05 -8.62 12.70
CA THR A 358 -21.69 -8.07 12.91
C THR A 358 -21.68 -6.81 13.76
N LEU A 359 -22.84 -6.17 13.97
CA LEU A 359 -22.94 -4.88 14.67
C LEU A 359 -22.44 -4.94 16.12
N SER A 360 -22.72 -6.03 16.85
CA SER A 360 -22.27 -6.16 18.24
C SER A 360 -20.74 -6.20 18.35
N ALA A 361 -20.09 -6.99 17.50
CA ALA A 361 -18.62 -7.09 17.48
C ALA A 361 -17.96 -5.76 17.09
N ILE A 362 -18.53 -5.04 16.11
CA ILE A 362 -18.05 -3.72 15.69
C ILE A 362 -18.20 -2.70 16.83
N ALA A 363 -19.32 -2.72 17.54
CA ALA A 363 -19.56 -1.82 18.67
C ALA A 363 -18.62 -2.13 19.86
N GLU A 364 -18.41 -3.41 20.17
CA GLU A 364 -17.49 -3.85 21.21
C GLU A 364 -16.05 -3.40 20.92
N GLU A 365 -15.54 -3.66 19.71
CA GLU A 365 -14.21 -3.22 19.29
C GLU A 365 -14.09 -1.68 19.29
N THR A 366 -15.13 -0.97 18.83
CA THR A 366 -15.18 0.50 18.87
C THR A 366 -15.05 1.03 20.30
N ASP A 367 -15.73 0.38 21.24
CA ASP A 367 -15.68 0.75 22.65
C ASP A 367 -14.32 0.39 23.30
N GLU A 368 -13.73 -0.76 22.93
CA GLU A 368 -12.40 -1.17 23.38
C GLU A 368 -11.33 -0.19 22.86
N ASP A 369 -11.35 0.16 21.59
CA ASP A 369 -10.44 1.14 20.99
C ASP A 369 -10.58 2.53 21.63
N LYS A 370 -11.77 2.93 22.02
CA LYS A 370 -12.01 4.20 22.75
C LYS A 370 -11.50 4.16 24.19
N ARG A 371 -11.52 2.98 24.84
CA ARG A 371 -11.11 2.82 26.25
C ARG A 371 -9.62 2.59 26.45
N ALA A 372 -8.94 1.99 25.49
CA ALA A 372 -7.54 1.57 25.64
C ALA A 372 -6.53 2.74 25.45
N PRO A 373 -6.30 3.60 26.49
CA PRO A 373 -5.10 4.43 26.54
C PRO A 373 -3.87 3.60 26.93
N ASP A 374 -4.06 2.50 27.69
CA ASP A 374 -3.02 2.01 28.61
C ASP A 374 -2.22 0.79 28.11
N GLY A 375 -2.73 -0.02 27.19
CA GLY A 375 -2.02 -1.23 26.76
C GLY A 375 -0.73 -0.95 25.94
N LEU A 376 -0.76 0.03 25.07
CA LEU A 376 0.39 0.40 24.27
C LEU A 376 1.33 1.37 24.99
N GLU A 377 0.81 2.27 25.82
CA GLU A 377 1.62 3.11 26.70
C GLU A 377 2.35 2.26 27.75
N ALA A 378 1.71 1.24 28.32
CA ALA A 378 2.36 0.32 29.25
C ALA A 378 3.49 -0.50 28.59
N VAL A 379 3.32 -0.94 27.35
CA VAL A 379 4.40 -1.62 26.57
C VAL A 379 5.51 -0.64 26.23
N LEU A 380 5.18 0.61 25.91
CA LEU A 380 6.18 1.65 25.60
C LEU A 380 6.93 2.15 26.84
N ASP A 381 6.26 2.25 27.98
CA ASP A 381 6.89 2.61 29.26
C ASP A 381 7.80 1.49 29.76
N THR A 382 7.42 0.23 29.58
CA THR A 382 8.31 -0.92 29.88
C THR A 382 9.54 -0.92 28.98
N LEU A 383 9.41 -0.56 27.72
CA LEU A 383 10.52 -0.46 26.76
C LEU A 383 11.40 0.79 26.97
N SER A 384 10.84 1.86 27.59
CA SER A 384 11.60 3.07 27.90
C SER A 384 12.35 2.97 29.22
N SER A 385 11.92 2.11 30.13
CA SER A 385 12.55 1.90 31.45
C SER A 385 13.77 0.95 31.39
N ASP A 386 13.92 0.16 30.34
CA ASP A 386 15.05 -0.75 30.12
C ASP A 386 16.22 -0.14 29.31
N SER A 387 16.25 1.18 29.13
CA SER A 387 17.43 1.84 28.57
C SER A 387 18.53 1.95 29.63
N PRO A 388 19.69 1.29 29.50
CA PRO A 388 20.80 1.47 30.42
C PRO A 388 21.29 2.91 30.31
N ASP A 389 21.40 3.55 31.47
CA ASP A 389 21.94 4.89 31.68
C ASP A 389 23.38 4.95 31.12
N ILE A 390 23.57 5.52 29.94
CA ILE A 390 24.90 5.81 29.39
C ILE A 390 25.30 7.21 29.88
N SER A 391 25.59 7.29 31.15
CA SER A 391 26.30 8.42 31.75
C SER A 391 27.33 7.91 32.74
N SER A 392 28.51 7.54 32.25
CA SER A 392 29.80 7.64 32.99
C SER A 392 30.96 7.40 32.02
#